data_4927299ef417d3b65bc9f3adfdb6af9e
#
_entry.id   4927299ef417d3b65bc9f3adfdb6af9e
#
_cell.length_a   1.000
_cell.length_b   1.000
_cell.length_c   1.000
_cell.angle_alpha   90.00
_cell.angle_beta   90.00
_cell.angle_gamma   90.00
#
_symmetry.space_group_name_H-M   'P 1'
#
loop_
_entity.id
_entity.type
_entity.pdbx_description
1 polymer ?
#
loop_
_entity_poly.entity_id
_entity_poly.type
_entity_poly.pdbx_seq_one_letter_code
_entity_poly.pdbx_strand_id
1 'polypeptide(L)'
;MKKRILAIILTSAMALSLAACGSSSGSSSSGKGSSGSAKSSGKTLRLVNGKIEVDSQLKELAKKYKEETGVDVQIESLGGGVDIQGTLKGYYQADNMPDIFVCGGATDFANWTGKLADLSDSKWVSDTDAAYTDEDGKVIGFPYTTEAIGLAYNADILEKAGIDPASITGPDSMKKAFETLDSKKSDLGLTAVVGYCAEATNLYWSTGNHLFGVYEDEGLKRDDTTYFDMLSKDGSIDTDRFNDYANMIALFNQYSDPDLLVSGTYDQQIQNFAAGKYAFVTQGSWIGATMTGDDKEQYDAAGDFK
;
A
#
# COMPACT_ATOMS: atom_id res chain seq x y z
N MET A 1 20.37 -27.28 -46.77
CA MET A 1 20.96 -26.31 -47.74
C MET A 1 20.31 -24.96 -47.53
N LYS A 2 21.15 -23.96 -47.32
CA LYS A 2 20.89 -22.51 -47.40
C LYS A 2 19.84 -21.93 -46.47
N LYS A 3 20.26 -21.30 -45.34
CA LYS A 3 20.32 -19.86 -45.14
C LYS A 3 21.10 -19.56 -43.86
N ARG A 4 22.36 -19.33 -43.98
CA ARG A 4 23.20 -18.53 -43.09
C ARG A 4 23.31 -17.16 -43.77
N ILE A 5 23.63 -16.13 -42.94
CA ILE A 5 23.97 -14.74 -43.30
C ILE A 5 22.79 -13.79 -43.11
N LEU A 6 22.74 -13.13 -41.91
CA LEU A 6 22.71 -11.69 -41.73
C LEU A 6 22.88 -11.35 -40.24
N ALA A 7 24.12 -11.38 -39.80
CA ALA A 7 24.59 -10.70 -38.57
C ALA A 7 25.91 -10.10 -38.96
N ILE A 8 25.98 -8.81 -39.00
CA ILE A 8 27.16 -7.93 -38.96
C ILE A 8 26.73 -6.58 -39.56
N ILE A 9 27.01 -5.54 -38.86
CA ILE A 9 26.93 -4.11 -39.10
C ILE A 9 25.91 -3.43 -38.18
N LEU A 10 26.39 -3.05 -36.96
CA LEU A 10 26.18 -1.77 -36.29
C LEU A 10 27.10 -1.68 -35.08
N THR A 11 28.39 -1.56 -35.33
CA THR A 11 29.39 -1.07 -34.37
C THR A 11 30.17 0.03 -35.11
N SER A 12 29.88 1.27 -34.73
CA SER A 12 30.80 2.41 -34.88
C SER A 12 30.00 3.72 -34.92
N ALA A 13 29.89 4.38 -33.77
CA ALA A 13 29.84 5.83 -33.64
C ALA A 13 29.57 6.23 -32.17
N MET A 14 30.60 6.15 -31.33
CA MET A 14 30.69 6.90 -30.09
C MET A 14 32.15 7.07 -29.72
N ALA A 15 32.76 8.08 -30.28
CA ALA A 15 34.00 8.69 -29.73
C ALA A 15 34.00 10.14 -30.19
N LEU A 16 34.34 11.02 -29.26
CA LEU A 16 34.66 12.44 -29.35
C LEU A 16 33.61 13.39 -28.77
N SER A 17 33.82 13.69 -27.46
CA SER A 17 33.83 15.07 -26.98
C SER A 17 34.34 15.11 -25.53
N LEU A 18 35.65 14.97 -25.33
CA LEU A 18 36.41 15.44 -24.18
C LEU A 18 37.11 16.70 -24.64
N ALA A 19 36.79 17.83 -24.03
CA ALA A 19 37.74 18.90 -23.68
C ALA A 19 37.01 20.23 -23.47
N ALA A 20 36.95 20.68 -22.23
CA ALA A 20 37.23 22.08 -21.89
C ALA A 20 37.37 22.22 -20.36
N CYS A 21 38.60 22.05 -19.89
CA CYS A 21 39.08 22.65 -18.64
C CYS A 21 39.29 24.13 -18.85
N GLY A 22 38.81 24.96 -17.94
CA GLY A 22 39.11 26.38 -17.86
C GLY A 22 39.14 26.81 -16.41
N SER A 23 40.35 26.83 -15.83
CA SER A 23 40.67 27.43 -14.53
C SER A 23 40.62 28.95 -14.62
N SER A 24 40.07 29.62 -13.61
CA SER A 24 40.56 30.92 -13.19
C SER A 24 40.29 31.15 -11.71
N SER A 25 41.41 31.37 -11.03
CA SER A 25 41.57 31.77 -9.64
C SER A 25 41.25 33.26 -9.44
N GLY A 26 40.77 33.57 -8.21
CA GLY A 26 41.17 34.82 -7.56
C GLY A 26 40.07 35.77 -7.13
N SER A 27 39.91 35.92 -5.89
CA SER A 27 40.01 37.10 -5.02
C SER A 27 38.89 37.26 -4.02
N SER A 28 39.30 37.24 -2.79
CA SER A 28 38.61 37.62 -1.57
C SER A 28 38.12 39.07 -1.57
N SER A 29 36.88 39.33 -1.16
CA SER A 29 36.52 40.55 -0.45
C SER A 29 35.40 40.30 0.54
N SER A 30 35.69 40.65 1.78
CA SER A 30 34.81 40.70 2.92
C SER A 30 33.70 41.77 2.77
N GLY A 31 32.45 41.39 2.95
CA GLY A 31 31.29 42.31 3.02
C GLY A 31 30.25 41.80 3.99
N LYS A 32 30.00 42.63 5.00
CA LYS A 32 29.05 42.46 6.10
C LYS A 32 27.61 42.24 5.68
N GLY A 33 26.97 41.35 6.39
CA GLY A 33 25.61 41.26 6.87
C GLY A 33 24.45 41.83 6.06
N SER A 34 23.64 40.92 5.57
CA SER A 34 22.16 41.13 5.44
C SER A 34 21.48 39.79 5.65
N SER A 35 20.62 39.73 6.62
CA SER A 35 19.72 38.61 6.84
C SER A 35 18.73 38.57 5.67
N GLY A 36 19.13 37.94 4.59
CA GLY A 36 18.29 37.60 3.45
C GLY A 36 17.94 36.15 3.55
N SER A 37 16.64 35.85 3.50
CA SER A 37 16.11 34.51 3.28
C SER A 37 17.02 33.77 2.28
N ALA A 38 17.65 32.71 2.71
CA ALA A 38 18.42 31.85 1.84
C ALA A 38 17.45 31.28 0.80
N LYS A 39 17.48 31.81 -0.43
CA LYS A 39 16.91 31.14 -1.58
C LYS A 39 17.62 29.80 -1.67
N SER A 40 16.94 28.72 -1.29
CA SER A 40 17.35 27.37 -1.50
C SER A 40 17.74 27.21 -2.98
N SER A 41 18.98 26.92 -3.25
CA SER A 41 19.44 26.48 -4.57
C SER A 41 18.62 25.23 -4.91
N GLY A 42 17.81 25.24 -5.97
CA GLY A 42 16.77 24.28 -6.32
C GLY A 42 17.18 22.82 -6.19
N LYS A 43 17.14 22.29 -4.97
CA LYS A 43 17.30 20.87 -4.70
C LYS A 43 15.96 20.21 -5.01
N THR A 44 15.97 19.23 -5.90
CA THR A 44 14.84 18.34 -6.16
C THR A 44 15.02 17.10 -5.33
N LEU A 45 14.00 16.72 -4.57
CA LEU A 45 13.90 15.45 -3.86
C LEU A 45 12.98 14.50 -4.64
N ARG A 46 13.28 13.22 -4.64
CA ARG A 46 12.42 12.16 -5.18
C ARG A 46 11.83 11.37 -4.03
N LEU A 47 10.51 11.17 -4.08
CA LEU A 47 9.76 10.38 -3.12
C LEU A 47 9.04 9.25 -3.84
N VAL A 48 9.32 7.99 -3.47
CA VAL A 48 8.54 6.82 -3.88
C VAL A 48 7.50 6.54 -2.81
N ASN A 49 6.24 6.71 -3.19
CA ASN A 49 5.05 6.47 -2.38
C ASN A 49 4.43 5.11 -2.72
N GLY A 50 3.99 4.37 -1.71
CA GLY A 50 3.29 3.09 -1.86
C GLY A 50 1.76 3.18 -1.80
N LYS A 51 1.23 4.40 -1.64
CA LYS A 51 -0.21 4.68 -1.48
C LYS A 51 -0.73 5.44 -2.69
N ILE A 52 -1.17 4.68 -3.72
CA ILE A 52 -1.67 5.26 -4.97
C ILE A 52 -2.94 6.09 -4.74
N GLU A 53 -3.77 5.70 -3.79
CA GLU A 53 -5.03 6.35 -3.43
C GLU A 53 -4.86 7.77 -2.88
N VAL A 54 -3.65 8.17 -2.47
CA VAL A 54 -3.34 9.54 -2.00
C VAL A 54 -2.36 10.30 -2.92
N ASP A 55 -2.10 9.79 -4.12
CA ASP A 55 -1.13 10.36 -5.06
C ASP A 55 -1.42 11.84 -5.37
N SER A 56 -2.67 12.15 -5.68
CA SER A 56 -3.08 13.52 -6.01
C SER A 56 -2.87 14.49 -4.84
N GLN A 57 -3.22 14.07 -3.62
CA GLN A 57 -3.06 14.85 -2.40
C GLN A 57 -1.58 15.07 -2.06
N LEU A 58 -0.74 14.04 -2.26
CA LEU A 58 0.71 14.16 -2.07
C LEU A 58 1.33 15.13 -3.08
N LYS A 59 0.91 15.10 -4.34
CA LYS A 59 1.36 16.05 -5.37
C LYS A 59 0.95 17.49 -5.06
N GLU A 60 -0.25 17.69 -4.55
CA GLU A 60 -0.68 19.01 -4.08
C GLU A 60 0.13 19.48 -2.88
N LEU A 61 0.41 18.59 -1.93
CA LEU A 61 1.24 18.90 -0.77
C LEU A 61 2.68 19.24 -1.19
N ALA A 62 3.25 18.47 -2.11
CA ALA A 62 4.57 18.74 -2.69
C ALA A 62 4.63 20.14 -3.35
N LYS A 63 3.57 20.56 -4.05
CA LYS A 63 3.47 21.89 -4.63
C LYS A 63 3.45 22.97 -3.55
N LYS A 64 2.64 22.83 -2.51
CA LYS A 64 2.62 23.77 -1.38
C LYS A 64 3.99 23.86 -0.68
N TYR A 65 4.61 22.72 -0.46
CA TYR A 65 5.94 22.65 0.15
C TYR A 65 7.00 23.39 -0.69
N LYS A 66 6.92 23.25 -2.02
CA LYS A 66 7.77 23.98 -2.94
C LYS A 66 7.53 25.51 -2.89
N GLU A 67 6.28 25.93 -2.80
CA GLU A 67 5.92 27.36 -2.66
C GLU A 67 6.46 27.97 -1.36
N GLU A 68 6.43 27.21 -0.27
CA GLU A 68 6.87 27.67 1.05
C GLU A 68 8.40 27.60 1.25
N THR A 69 9.04 26.56 0.71
CA THR A 69 10.45 26.26 1.00
C THR A 69 11.40 26.46 -0.19
N GLY A 70 10.87 26.47 -1.41
CA GLY A 70 11.64 26.45 -2.64
C GLY A 70 12.22 25.07 -2.99
N VAL A 71 11.91 24.01 -2.21
CA VAL A 71 12.35 22.65 -2.47
C VAL A 71 11.31 21.93 -3.32
N ASP A 72 11.74 21.37 -4.44
CA ASP A 72 10.89 20.56 -5.32
C ASP A 72 10.85 19.11 -4.82
N VAL A 73 9.66 18.51 -4.74
CA VAL A 73 9.51 17.09 -4.37
C VAL A 73 8.76 16.39 -5.50
N GLN A 74 9.44 15.49 -6.19
CA GLN A 74 8.87 14.66 -7.24
C GLN A 74 8.29 13.40 -6.63
N ILE A 75 6.99 13.19 -6.81
CA ILE A 75 6.26 12.03 -6.30
C ILE A 75 6.17 10.98 -7.41
N GLU A 76 6.59 9.77 -7.08
CA GLU A 76 6.39 8.55 -7.87
C GLU A 76 5.57 7.59 -7.01
N SER A 77 4.31 7.35 -7.39
CA SER A 77 3.42 6.44 -6.66
C SER A 77 3.40 5.06 -7.32
N LEU A 78 3.69 4.03 -6.55
CA LEU A 78 3.72 2.63 -6.94
C LEU A 78 2.77 1.86 -6.02
N GLY A 79 1.90 1.03 -6.58
CA GLY A 79 0.94 0.26 -5.79
C GLY A 79 0.12 -0.69 -6.66
N GLY A 80 -1.00 -1.18 -6.16
CA GLY A 80 -1.89 -2.05 -6.94
C GLY A 80 -1.26 -3.37 -7.39
N GLY A 81 -0.38 -3.97 -6.58
CA GLY A 81 0.32 -5.22 -6.91
C GLY A 81 1.73 -5.04 -7.47
N VAL A 82 2.22 -3.80 -7.62
CA VAL A 82 3.62 -3.56 -8.02
C VAL A 82 4.57 -4.00 -6.91
N ASP A 83 5.60 -4.76 -7.26
CA ASP A 83 6.71 -5.07 -6.35
C ASP A 83 7.58 -3.81 -6.13
N ILE A 84 7.21 -3.04 -5.11
CA ILE A 84 7.89 -1.79 -4.75
C ILE A 84 9.33 -2.05 -4.35
N GLN A 85 9.58 -3.09 -3.55
CA GLN A 85 10.94 -3.39 -3.07
C GLN A 85 11.84 -3.89 -4.18
N GLY A 86 11.31 -4.66 -5.13
CA GLY A 86 12.01 -5.04 -6.36
C GLY A 86 12.37 -3.83 -7.21
N THR A 87 11.45 -2.88 -7.36
CA THR A 87 11.69 -1.61 -8.07
C THR A 87 12.77 -0.78 -7.40
N LEU A 88 12.72 -0.61 -6.07
CA LEU A 88 13.72 0.12 -5.29
C LEU A 88 15.12 -0.55 -5.38
N LYS A 89 15.17 -1.88 -5.36
CA LYS A 89 16.44 -2.62 -5.58
C LYS A 89 17.00 -2.34 -6.99
N GLY A 90 16.15 -2.25 -7.99
CA GLY A 90 16.54 -1.84 -9.35
C GLY A 90 17.11 -0.42 -9.38
N TYR A 91 16.48 0.53 -8.72
CA TYR A 91 17.00 1.90 -8.59
C TYR A 91 18.35 1.94 -7.88
N TYR A 92 18.49 1.16 -6.80
CA TYR A 92 19.75 1.07 -6.06
C TYR A 92 20.89 0.53 -6.94
N GLN A 93 20.63 -0.53 -7.73
CA GLN A 93 21.61 -1.10 -8.65
C GLN A 93 22.01 -0.14 -9.78
N ALA A 94 21.10 0.75 -10.17
CA ALA A 94 21.30 1.76 -11.21
C ALA A 94 21.92 3.07 -10.66
N ASP A 95 22.30 3.12 -9.38
CA ASP A 95 22.76 4.34 -8.68
C ASP A 95 21.77 5.52 -8.84
N ASN A 96 20.48 5.21 -8.79
CA ASN A 96 19.37 6.14 -9.00
C ASN A 96 18.29 6.02 -7.91
N MET A 97 18.72 5.90 -6.66
CA MET A 97 17.80 5.76 -5.53
C MET A 97 17.00 7.04 -5.31
N PRO A 98 15.69 6.95 -4.94
CA PRO A 98 14.95 8.10 -4.42
C PRO A 98 15.52 8.56 -3.07
N ASP A 99 15.31 9.84 -2.73
CA ASP A 99 15.72 10.41 -1.43
C ASP A 99 14.83 9.90 -0.29
N ILE A 100 13.56 9.65 -0.58
CA ILE A 100 12.55 9.16 0.37
C ILE A 100 11.78 8.01 -0.30
N PHE A 101 11.55 6.94 0.44
CA PHE A 101 10.81 5.80 -0.08
C PHE A 101 10.06 5.05 1.03
N VAL A 102 9.03 4.30 0.63
CA VAL A 102 8.19 3.54 1.55
C VAL A 102 8.82 2.21 1.92
N CYS A 103 8.66 1.85 3.19
CA CYS A 103 8.86 0.50 3.72
C CYS A 103 7.56 0.06 4.39
N GLY A 104 7.00 -1.10 3.99
CA GLY A 104 5.73 -1.62 4.48
C GLY A 104 5.83 -2.41 5.79
N GLY A 105 7.04 -2.64 6.31
CA GLY A 105 7.24 -3.38 7.55
C GLY A 105 8.66 -3.90 7.72
N ALA A 106 8.89 -4.73 8.73
CA ALA A 106 10.20 -5.21 9.14
C ALA A 106 11.03 -5.83 7.99
N THR A 107 10.41 -6.64 7.14
CA THR A 107 11.08 -7.27 5.99
C THR A 107 11.60 -6.23 5.00
N ASP A 108 10.84 -5.15 4.76
CA ASP A 108 11.27 -4.09 3.88
C ASP A 108 12.43 -3.31 4.47
N PHE A 109 12.34 -2.94 5.76
CA PHE A 109 13.44 -2.27 6.45
C PHE A 109 14.72 -3.11 6.46
N ALA A 110 14.63 -4.42 6.61
CA ALA A 110 15.76 -5.35 6.56
C ALA A 110 16.53 -5.27 5.22
N ASN A 111 15.85 -5.04 4.10
CA ASN A 111 16.50 -4.84 2.78
C ASN A 111 17.46 -3.63 2.75
N TRP A 112 17.24 -2.66 3.63
CA TRP A 112 17.95 -1.37 3.65
C TRP A 112 18.81 -1.16 4.90
N THR A 113 19.08 -2.23 5.66
CA THR A 113 19.92 -2.19 6.86
C THR A 113 21.23 -1.44 6.59
N GLY A 114 21.55 -0.47 7.43
CA GLY A 114 22.76 0.37 7.33
C GLY A 114 22.74 1.40 6.19
N LYS A 115 21.62 1.57 5.48
CA LYS A 115 21.47 2.53 4.37
C LYS A 115 20.45 3.64 4.67
N LEU A 116 19.66 3.49 5.72
CA LEU A 116 18.65 4.46 6.13
C LEU A 116 19.25 5.54 7.02
N ALA A 117 18.71 6.75 6.92
CA ALA A 117 19.12 7.86 7.76
C ALA A 117 18.64 7.64 9.21
N ASP A 118 19.42 8.07 10.17
CA ASP A 118 19.01 8.20 11.56
C ASP A 118 18.11 9.43 11.71
N LEU A 119 16.86 9.22 12.09
CA LEU A 119 15.84 10.25 12.25
C LEU A 119 15.53 10.56 13.73
N SER A 120 16.31 9.99 14.67
CA SER A 120 16.06 10.06 16.11
C SER A 120 15.95 11.48 16.66
N ASP A 121 16.67 12.43 16.07
CA ASP A 121 16.65 13.85 16.46
C ASP A 121 15.54 14.66 15.78
N SER A 122 14.67 14.00 14.99
CA SER A 122 13.57 14.69 14.31
C SER A 122 12.48 15.09 15.30
N LYS A 123 11.94 16.31 15.15
CA LYS A 123 10.94 16.86 16.07
C LYS A 123 9.66 16.02 16.19
N TRP A 124 9.25 15.41 15.09
CA TRP A 124 8.04 14.59 15.04
C TRP A 124 8.14 13.28 15.86
N VAL A 125 9.35 12.84 16.22
CA VAL A 125 9.55 11.58 16.97
C VAL A 125 8.82 11.60 18.31
N SER A 126 8.73 12.78 18.94
CA SER A 126 7.99 12.94 20.19
C SER A 126 6.47 12.96 20.03
N ASP A 127 5.96 13.02 18.81
CA ASP A 127 4.53 13.19 18.54
C ASP A 127 3.82 11.85 18.27
N THR A 128 4.58 10.73 18.26
CA THR A 128 4.04 9.40 17.90
C THR A 128 4.79 8.27 18.59
N ASP A 129 4.05 7.21 18.95
CA ASP A 129 4.61 5.94 19.43
C ASP A 129 4.83 4.92 18.29
N ALA A 130 4.52 5.31 17.04
CA ALA A 130 4.58 4.41 15.89
C ALA A 130 5.84 4.59 15.02
N ALA A 131 6.83 5.36 15.48
CA ALA A 131 8.11 5.49 14.80
C ALA A 131 8.79 4.11 14.68
N TYR A 132 9.32 3.79 13.49
CA TYR A 132 10.02 2.52 13.30
C TYR A 132 11.46 2.65 13.76
N THR A 133 11.90 1.74 14.65
CA THR A 133 13.25 1.69 15.20
C THR A 133 14.00 0.45 14.71
N ASP A 134 15.30 0.57 14.53
CA ASP A 134 16.19 -0.56 14.29
C ASP A 134 16.55 -1.28 15.61
N GLU A 135 17.36 -2.33 15.50
CA GLU A 135 17.83 -3.14 16.64
C GLU A 135 18.70 -2.33 17.63
N ASP A 136 19.34 -1.25 17.18
CA ASP A 136 20.12 -0.33 18.00
C ASP A 136 19.26 0.75 18.68
N GLY A 137 17.96 0.78 18.42
CA GLY A 137 17.01 1.75 18.94
C GLY A 137 17.00 3.10 18.20
N LYS A 138 17.63 3.19 17.03
CA LYS A 138 17.58 4.39 16.19
C LYS A 138 16.28 4.45 15.43
N VAL A 139 15.68 5.63 15.36
CA VAL A 139 14.50 5.85 14.52
C VAL A 139 14.94 5.93 13.06
N ILE A 140 14.48 5.00 12.25
CA ILE A 140 14.81 4.87 10.81
C ILE A 140 13.60 4.96 9.90
N GLY A 141 12.40 5.12 10.43
CA GLY A 141 11.16 5.24 9.65
C GLY A 141 10.15 6.18 10.27
N PHE A 142 9.56 7.02 9.41
CA PHE A 142 8.44 7.91 9.74
C PHE A 142 7.11 7.20 9.47
N PRO A 143 6.19 7.10 10.44
CA PRO A 143 4.88 6.49 10.25
C PRO A 143 3.94 7.47 9.53
N TYR A 144 3.81 7.36 8.22
CA TYR A 144 3.03 8.32 7.44
C TYR A 144 1.57 7.91 7.21
N THR A 145 1.24 6.62 7.40
CA THR A 145 -0.15 6.13 7.38
C THR A 145 -0.40 5.12 8.48
N THR A 146 -1.65 5.07 8.95
CA THR A 146 -2.18 4.02 9.81
C THR A 146 -3.45 3.48 9.15
N GLU A 147 -3.52 2.18 8.94
CA GLU A 147 -4.60 1.53 8.22
C GLU A 147 -5.19 0.39 9.03
N ALA A 148 -6.48 0.18 8.87
CA ALA A 148 -7.17 -0.98 9.41
C ALA A 148 -7.47 -1.98 8.29
N ILE A 149 -7.20 -3.24 8.56
CA ILE A 149 -7.61 -4.37 7.72
C ILE A 149 -8.90 -4.93 8.29
N GLY A 150 -9.85 -5.29 7.42
CA GLY A 150 -11.12 -5.82 7.88
C GLY A 150 -12.06 -6.22 6.75
N LEU A 151 -13.32 -6.29 7.13
CA LEU A 151 -14.42 -6.56 6.22
C LEU A 151 -15.24 -5.27 6.11
N ALA A 152 -15.02 -4.51 5.04
CA ALA A 152 -15.85 -3.34 4.76
C ALA A 152 -17.23 -3.79 4.30
N TYR A 153 -18.26 -3.03 4.62
CA TYR A 153 -19.65 -3.37 4.27
C TYR A 153 -20.41 -2.16 3.71
N ASN A 154 -21.38 -2.45 2.88
CA ASN A 154 -22.35 -1.49 2.37
C ASN A 154 -23.53 -1.42 3.36
N ALA A 155 -23.59 -0.35 4.16
CA ALA A 155 -24.59 -0.19 5.20
C ALA A 155 -26.01 -0.14 4.64
N ASP A 156 -26.22 0.48 3.48
CA ASP A 156 -27.53 0.60 2.84
C ASP A 156 -28.07 -0.76 2.39
N ILE A 157 -27.19 -1.65 1.92
CA ILE A 157 -27.56 -3.02 1.54
C ILE A 157 -27.93 -3.83 2.79
N LEU A 158 -27.16 -3.70 3.88
CA LEU A 158 -27.46 -4.37 5.14
C LEU A 158 -28.79 -3.90 5.70
N GLU A 159 -29.06 -2.60 5.70
CA GLU A 159 -30.35 -2.02 6.13
C GLU A 159 -31.51 -2.57 5.30
N LYS A 160 -31.41 -2.56 3.97
CA LYS A 160 -32.43 -3.14 3.06
C LYS A 160 -32.65 -4.63 3.31
N ALA A 161 -31.60 -5.35 3.71
CA ALA A 161 -31.69 -6.76 4.07
C ALA A 161 -32.30 -6.98 5.46
N GLY A 162 -32.41 -5.94 6.30
CA GLY A 162 -32.85 -6.01 7.68
C GLY A 162 -31.77 -6.53 8.63
N ILE A 163 -30.49 -6.27 8.32
CA ILE A 163 -29.34 -6.70 9.10
C ILE A 163 -28.75 -5.47 9.81
N ASP A 164 -28.69 -5.51 11.13
CA ASP A 164 -27.92 -4.56 11.92
C ASP A 164 -26.46 -5.02 11.93
N PRO A 165 -25.50 -4.26 11.38
CA PRO A 165 -24.08 -4.63 11.39
C PRO A 165 -23.53 -4.85 12.80
N ALA A 166 -24.04 -4.15 13.81
CA ALA A 166 -23.64 -4.35 15.21
C ALA A 166 -24.07 -5.72 15.78
N SER A 167 -25.01 -6.41 15.12
CA SER A 167 -25.40 -7.77 15.48
C SER A 167 -24.44 -8.85 15.01
N ILE A 168 -23.49 -8.49 14.13
CA ILE A 168 -22.47 -9.40 13.60
C ILE A 168 -21.28 -9.42 14.57
N THR A 169 -21.32 -10.31 15.55
CA THR A 169 -20.36 -10.34 16.66
C THR A 169 -19.51 -11.61 16.71
N GLY A 170 -19.64 -12.48 15.71
CA GLY A 170 -18.86 -13.72 15.64
C GLY A 170 -19.27 -14.60 14.45
N PRO A 171 -18.66 -15.79 14.31
CA PRO A 171 -18.83 -16.66 13.14
C PRO A 171 -20.29 -17.02 12.81
N ASP A 172 -21.08 -17.39 13.81
CA ASP A 172 -22.47 -17.79 13.60
C ASP A 172 -23.35 -16.63 13.13
N SER A 173 -23.15 -15.43 13.69
CA SER A 173 -23.89 -14.23 13.28
C SER A 173 -23.45 -13.76 11.89
N MET A 174 -22.18 -13.88 11.55
CA MET A 174 -21.67 -13.61 10.20
C MET A 174 -22.27 -14.57 9.18
N LYS A 175 -22.25 -15.87 9.44
CA LYS A 175 -22.87 -16.88 8.58
C LYS A 175 -24.33 -16.59 8.35
N LYS A 176 -25.09 -16.29 9.39
CA LYS A 176 -26.52 -15.93 9.29
C LYS A 176 -26.74 -14.68 8.45
N ALA A 177 -25.88 -13.66 8.58
CA ALA A 177 -25.94 -12.46 7.75
C ALA A 177 -25.69 -12.80 6.28
N PHE A 178 -24.70 -13.62 5.98
CA PHE A 178 -24.38 -14.07 4.62
C PHE A 178 -25.51 -14.89 4.00
N GLU A 179 -26.08 -15.85 4.73
CA GLU A 179 -27.26 -16.62 4.30
C GLU A 179 -28.48 -15.72 4.00
N THR A 180 -28.71 -14.69 4.84
CA THR A 180 -29.78 -13.73 4.64
C THR A 180 -29.60 -12.91 3.39
N LEU A 181 -28.36 -12.40 3.14
CA LEU A 181 -28.02 -11.62 1.96
C LEU A 181 -28.08 -12.46 0.69
N ASP A 182 -27.58 -13.69 0.72
CA ASP A 182 -27.63 -14.59 -0.44
C ASP A 182 -29.06 -14.94 -0.82
N SER A 183 -29.95 -15.18 0.15
CA SER A 183 -31.37 -15.41 -0.09
C SER A 183 -32.10 -14.23 -0.74
N LYS A 184 -31.59 -13.00 -0.56
CA LYS A 184 -32.13 -11.75 -1.10
C LYS A 184 -31.25 -11.17 -2.24
N LYS A 185 -30.26 -11.89 -2.67
CA LYS A 185 -29.23 -11.42 -3.61
C LYS A 185 -29.81 -10.76 -4.86
N SER A 186 -30.81 -11.41 -5.48
CA SER A 186 -31.48 -10.88 -6.67
C SER A 186 -32.25 -9.59 -6.39
N ASP A 187 -32.97 -9.52 -5.27
CA ASP A 187 -33.79 -8.35 -4.92
C ASP A 187 -32.92 -7.14 -4.52
N LEU A 188 -31.74 -7.42 -3.98
CA LEU A 188 -30.73 -6.40 -3.61
C LEU A 188 -29.83 -6.00 -4.76
N GLY A 189 -29.90 -6.66 -5.93
CA GLY A 189 -29.05 -6.38 -7.10
C GLY A 189 -27.61 -6.80 -6.93
N LEU A 190 -27.32 -7.73 -6.01
CA LEU A 190 -25.98 -8.21 -5.73
C LEU A 190 -25.54 -9.27 -6.74
N THR A 191 -24.26 -9.23 -7.11
CA THR A 191 -23.56 -10.31 -7.81
C THR A 191 -23.13 -11.40 -6.81
N ALA A 192 -22.60 -10.98 -5.67
CA ALA A 192 -22.19 -11.86 -4.58
C ALA A 192 -22.40 -11.19 -3.21
N VAL A 193 -22.36 -11.97 -2.14
CA VAL A 193 -22.45 -11.42 -0.78
C VAL A 193 -21.15 -10.73 -0.39
N VAL A 194 -20.00 -11.31 -0.73
CA VAL A 194 -18.69 -10.77 -0.40
C VAL A 194 -17.79 -10.73 -1.65
N GLY A 195 -17.12 -9.62 -1.84
CA GLY A 195 -16.02 -9.49 -2.79
C GLY A 195 -14.73 -10.01 -2.14
N TYR A 196 -14.54 -11.32 -2.15
CA TYR A 196 -13.31 -11.98 -1.72
C TYR A 196 -12.58 -12.55 -2.94
N CYS A 197 -11.29 -12.28 -3.06
CA CYS A 197 -10.45 -12.77 -4.14
C CYS A 197 -9.31 -13.61 -3.56
N ALA A 198 -9.16 -14.84 -4.06
CA ALA A 198 -8.09 -15.75 -3.66
C ALA A 198 -6.93 -15.81 -4.67
N GLU A 199 -6.87 -14.87 -5.63
CA GLU A 199 -5.81 -14.80 -6.62
C GLU A 199 -4.46 -14.55 -5.96
N ALA A 200 -3.51 -15.46 -6.16
CA ALA A 200 -2.27 -15.51 -5.38
C ALA A 200 -1.10 -14.72 -6.01
N THR A 201 -1.25 -14.22 -7.24
CA THR A 201 -0.16 -13.55 -7.95
C THR A 201 -0.14 -12.05 -7.67
N ASN A 202 -1.29 -11.39 -7.83
CA ASN A 202 -1.42 -9.94 -7.70
C ASN A 202 -2.05 -9.50 -6.37
N LEU A 203 -2.81 -10.40 -5.71
CA LEU A 203 -3.51 -10.13 -4.45
C LEU A 203 -2.98 -10.94 -3.26
N TYR A 204 -1.80 -11.55 -3.36
CA TYR A 204 -1.16 -12.30 -2.28
C TYR A 204 -1.05 -11.50 -0.97
N TRP A 205 -0.83 -10.20 -1.08
CA TRP A 205 -0.74 -9.28 0.06
C TRP A 205 -2.08 -9.15 0.81
N SER A 206 -3.20 -9.19 0.09
CA SER A 206 -4.54 -9.08 0.68
C SER A 206 -5.00 -10.43 1.26
N THR A 207 -4.99 -11.49 0.44
CA THR A 207 -5.45 -12.82 0.84
C THR A 207 -4.48 -13.56 1.74
N GLY A 208 -3.18 -13.45 1.47
CA GLY A 208 -2.15 -14.08 2.27
C GLY A 208 -1.83 -13.28 3.52
N ASN A 209 -1.18 -12.12 3.36
CA ASN A 209 -0.67 -11.38 4.51
C ASN A 209 -1.78 -10.80 5.39
N HIS A 210 -2.74 -10.08 4.81
CA HIS A 210 -3.73 -9.36 5.60
C HIS A 210 -4.74 -10.31 6.25
N LEU A 211 -5.31 -11.24 5.47
CA LEU A 211 -6.29 -12.17 6.04
C LEU A 211 -5.64 -13.22 6.96
N PHE A 212 -4.42 -13.65 6.66
CA PHE A 212 -3.69 -14.54 7.56
C PHE A 212 -3.26 -13.83 8.85
N GLY A 213 -3.02 -12.51 8.80
CA GLY A 213 -2.80 -11.68 9.98
C GLY A 213 -3.93 -11.78 11.00
N VAL A 214 -5.17 -12.03 10.56
CA VAL A 214 -6.29 -12.27 11.49
C VAL A 214 -6.04 -13.50 12.36
N TYR A 215 -5.45 -14.58 11.82
CA TYR A 215 -5.02 -15.70 12.63
C TYR A 215 -3.93 -15.31 13.63
N GLU A 216 -2.99 -14.47 13.21
CA GLU A 216 -1.82 -14.11 14.02
C GLU A 216 -2.16 -13.15 15.18
N ASP A 217 -3.03 -12.15 14.95
CA ASP A 217 -3.16 -11.00 15.86
C ASP A 217 -4.59 -10.67 16.32
N GLU A 218 -5.65 -11.28 15.74
CA GLU A 218 -7.02 -10.97 16.14
C GLU A 218 -7.23 -11.15 17.64
N GLY A 219 -7.80 -10.11 18.29
CA GLY A 219 -8.07 -10.10 19.73
C GLY A 219 -6.82 -9.89 20.61
N LEU A 220 -5.62 -9.80 20.04
CA LEU A 220 -4.38 -9.54 20.76
C LEU A 220 -4.10 -8.03 20.90
N LYS A 221 -3.22 -7.72 21.84
CA LYS A 221 -2.63 -6.36 21.93
C LYS A 221 -1.55 -6.19 20.86
N ARG A 222 -1.28 -4.97 20.47
CA ARG A 222 -0.32 -4.60 19.43
C ARG A 222 1.06 -5.27 19.53
N ASP A 223 1.56 -5.46 20.74
CA ASP A 223 2.90 -6.02 20.97
C ASP A 223 2.87 -7.51 21.34
N ASP A 224 1.72 -8.16 21.23
CA ASP A 224 1.57 -9.58 21.54
C ASP A 224 1.84 -10.41 20.28
N THR A 225 2.94 -11.15 20.27
CA THR A 225 3.39 -11.96 19.15
C THR A 225 3.14 -13.46 19.36
N THR A 226 2.23 -13.83 20.28
CA THR A 226 2.03 -15.23 20.71
C THR A 226 1.90 -16.19 19.53
N TYR A 227 0.96 -15.97 18.63
CA TYR A 227 0.69 -16.91 17.52
C TYR A 227 1.71 -16.77 16.39
N PHE A 228 2.25 -15.59 16.16
CA PHE A 228 3.39 -15.39 15.26
C PHE A 228 4.63 -16.18 15.75
N ASP A 229 4.92 -16.13 17.04
CA ASP A 229 6.04 -16.85 17.64
C ASP A 229 5.86 -18.35 17.57
N MET A 230 4.65 -18.87 17.78
CA MET A 230 4.35 -20.31 17.58
C MET A 230 4.71 -20.75 16.16
N LEU A 231 4.35 -19.97 15.14
CA LEU A 231 4.68 -20.26 13.74
C LEU A 231 6.18 -20.14 13.47
N SER A 232 6.76 -18.99 13.80
CA SER A 232 8.11 -18.62 13.37
C SER A 232 9.23 -19.27 14.18
N LYS A 233 8.99 -19.54 15.47
CA LYS A 233 10.00 -20.09 16.39
C LYS A 233 9.78 -21.58 16.66
N ASP A 234 8.54 -21.99 16.86
CA ASP A 234 8.22 -23.36 17.29
C ASP A 234 7.77 -24.26 16.13
N GLY A 235 7.43 -23.68 14.96
CA GLY A 235 6.90 -24.41 13.81
C GLY A 235 5.56 -25.10 14.13
N SER A 236 4.75 -24.49 15.00
CA SER A 236 3.46 -25.00 15.48
C SER A 236 2.35 -23.97 15.25
N ILE A 237 1.10 -24.42 15.35
CA ILE A 237 -0.09 -23.57 15.27
C ILE A 237 -1.02 -23.83 16.43
N ASP A 238 -1.80 -22.84 16.83
CA ASP A 238 -3.01 -23.05 17.63
C ASP A 238 -4.11 -23.62 16.74
N THR A 239 -4.47 -24.89 16.96
CA THR A 239 -5.39 -25.61 16.06
C THR A 239 -6.80 -25.07 16.09
N ASP A 240 -7.30 -24.65 17.25
CA ASP A 240 -8.67 -24.16 17.39
C ASP A 240 -8.78 -22.79 16.68
N ARG A 241 -7.86 -21.89 16.95
CA ARG A 241 -7.80 -20.59 16.28
C ARG A 241 -7.60 -20.71 14.75
N PHE A 242 -6.77 -21.64 14.31
CA PHE A 242 -6.58 -21.89 12.88
C PHE A 242 -7.83 -22.46 12.21
N ASN A 243 -8.60 -23.30 12.91
CA ASN A 243 -9.89 -23.80 12.43
C ASN A 243 -10.90 -22.65 12.28
N ASP A 244 -10.93 -21.71 13.21
CA ASP A 244 -11.82 -20.54 13.10
C ASP A 244 -11.44 -19.67 11.89
N TYR A 245 -10.15 -19.42 11.69
CA TYR A 245 -9.64 -18.76 10.49
C TYR A 245 -10.02 -19.51 9.20
N ALA A 246 -9.79 -20.83 9.15
CA ALA A 246 -10.12 -21.65 7.98
C ALA A 246 -11.62 -21.67 7.70
N ASN A 247 -12.47 -21.68 8.72
CA ASN A 247 -13.92 -21.58 8.58
C ASN A 247 -14.37 -20.22 8.04
N MET A 248 -13.71 -19.13 8.45
CA MET A 248 -13.93 -17.79 7.90
C MET A 248 -13.60 -17.75 6.39
N ILE A 249 -12.45 -18.28 6.00
CA ILE A 249 -12.04 -18.35 4.59
C ILE A 249 -13.00 -19.24 3.78
N ALA A 250 -13.45 -20.36 4.34
CA ALA A 250 -14.43 -21.23 3.69
C ALA A 250 -15.76 -20.51 3.47
N LEU A 251 -16.19 -19.70 4.45
CA LEU A 251 -17.41 -18.87 4.32
C LEU A 251 -17.25 -17.85 3.21
N PHE A 252 -16.12 -17.13 3.13
CA PHE A 252 -15.87 -16.17 2.07
C PHE A 252 -15.83 -16.84 0.70
N ASN A 253 -15.16 -17.98 0.57
CA ASN A 253 -15.15 -18.76 -0.68
C ASN A 253 -16.57 -19.14 -1.14
N GLN A 254 -17.41 -19.56 -0.21
CA GLN A 254 -18.77 -20.01 -0.52
C GLN A 254 -19.66 -18.90 -1.08
N TYR A 255 -19.48 -17.66 -0.60
CA TYR A 255 -20.37 -16.53 -0.89
C TYR A 255 -19.72 -15.44 -1.75
N SER A 256 -18.51 -15.69 -2.25
CA SER A 256 -17.83 -14.78 -3.16
C SER A 256 -18.32 -14.93 -4.61
N ASP A 257 -17.97 -13.94 -5.42
CA ASP A 257 -18.12 -13.98 -6.86
C ASP A 257 -17.12 -15.00 -7.44
N PRO A 258 -17.58 -16.06 -8.13
CA PRO A 258 -16.70 -17.09 -8.68
C PRO A 258 -15.64 -16.54 -9.65
N ASP A 259 -15.98 -15.51 -10.43
CA ASP A 259 -15.08 -14.90 -11.40
C ASP A 259 -13.99 -14.09 -10.69
N LEU A 260 -14.37 -13.34 -9.66
CA LEU A 260 -13.43 -12.60 -8.82
C LEU A 260 -12.53 -13.55 -8.02
N LEU A 261 -13.11 -14.62 -7.47
CA LEU A 261 -12.42 -15.53 -6.55
C LEU A 261 -11.11 -16.09 -7.11
N VAL A 262 -11.09 -16.45 -8.40
CA VAL A 262 -9.98 -17.21 -9.01
C VAL A 262 -9.05 -16.33 -9.82
N SER A 263 -9.58 -15.31 -10.48
CA SER A 263 -8.83 -14.51 -11.46
C SER A 263 -9.05 -13.01 -11.33
N GLY A 264 -9.66 -12.56 -10.23
CA GLY A 264 -9.94 -11.17 -9.98
C GLY A 264 -8.69 -10.34 -9.73
N THR A 265 -8.82 -9.03 -9.93
CA THR A 265 -7.81 -8.03 -9.58
C THR A 265 -8.31 -7.15 -8.45
N TYR A 266 -7.41 -6.41 -7.83
CA TYR A 266 -7.75 -5.38 -6.85
C TYR A 266 -8.78 -4.38 -7.41
N ASP A 267 -8.52 -3.86 -8.61
CA ASP A 267 -9.41 -2.87 -9.25
C ASP A 267 -10.81 -3.43 -9.48
N GLN A 268 -10.93 -4.67 -9.99
CA GLN A 268 -12.25 -5.31 -10.16
C GLN A 268 -12.98 -5.51 -8.84
N GLN A 269 -12.27 -5.90 -7.79
CA GLN A 269 -12.85 -6.09 -6.46
C GLN A 269 -13.45 -4.80 -5.93
N ILE A 270 -12.69 -3.70 -5.96
CA ILE A 270 -13.13 -2.42 -5.42
C ILE A 270 -14.19 -1.77 -6.32
N GLN A 271 -14.01 -1.80 -7.64
CA GLN A 271 -14.98 -1.27 -8.60
C GLN A 271 -16.36 -1.94 -8.46
N ASN A 272 -16.40 -3.26 -8.30
CA ASN A 272 -17.64 -3.97 -8.08
C ASN A 272 -18.28 -3.64 -6.71
N PHE A 273 -17.47 -3.46 -5.67
CA PHE A 273 -17.97 -3.02 -4.38
C PHE A 273 -18.51 -1.59 -4.46
N ALA A 274 -17.77 -0.66 -5.07
CA ALA A 274 -18.22 0.71 -5.33
C ALA A 274 -19.52 0.77 -6.14
N ALA A 275 -19.70 -0.15 -7.09
CA ALA A 275 -20.92 -0.30 -7.86
C ALA A 275 -22.09 -0.98 -7.10
N GLY A 276 -21.94 -1.26 -5.80
CA GLY A 276 -22.97 -1.90 -4.97
C GLY A 276 -23.26 -3.36 -5.34
N LYS A 277 -22.29 -4.05 -5.98
CA LYS A 277 -22.45 -5.46 -6.39
C LYS A 277 -22.14 -6.47 -5.30
N TYR A 278 -21.49 -6.05 -4.24
CA TYR A 278 -21.16 -6.84 -3.05
C TYR A 278 -21.69 -6.15 -1.81
N ALA A 279 -22.16 -6.91 -0.83
CA ALA A 279 -22.54 -6.37 0.48
C ALA A 279 -21.31 -6.17 1.38
N PHE A 280 -20.29 -7.00 1.20
CA PHE A 280 -19.03 -6.95 1.91
C PHE A 280 -17.84 -7.04 0.96
N VAL A 281 -16.69 -6.53 1.40
CA VAL A 281 -15.41 -6.70 0.70
C VAL A 281 -14.27 -6.89 1.69
N THR A 282 -13.37 -7.84 1.39
CA THR A 282 -12.17 -8.12 2.20
C THR A 282 -11.03 -7.20 1.79
N GLN A 283 -10.94 -6.04 2.42
CA GLN A 283 -9.90 -5.04 2.15
C GLN A 283 -9.60 -4.25 3.43
N GLY A 284 -9.13 -3.04 3.32
CA GLY A 284 -8.84 -2.17 4.44
C GLY A 284 -9.34 -0.75 4.23
N SER A 285 -9.01 0.12 5.17
CA SER A 285 -9.48 1.51 5.21
C SER A 285 -9.08 2.37 4.00
N TRP A 286 -8.14 1.92 3.18
CA TRP A 286 -7.69 2.60 1.94
C TRP A 286 -8.74 2.61 0.83
N ILE A 287 -9.67 1.65 0.78
CA ILE A 287 -10.65 1.57 -0.32
C ILE A 287 -11.59 2.78 -0.39
N GLY A 288 -11.82 3.48 0.72
CA GLY A 288 -12.65 4.68 0.72
C GLY A 288 -12.12 5.77 -0.20
N ALA A 289 -10.81 5.96 -0.25
CA ALA A 289 -10.18 6.92 -1.16
C ALA A 289 -10.27 6.46 -2.63
N THR A 290 -10.10 5.16 -2.91
CA THR A 290 -10.29 4.59 -4.25
C THR A 290 -11.73 4.77 -4.73
N MET A 291 -12.72 4.41 -3.91
CA MET A 291 -14.15 4.54 -4.24
C MET A 291 -14.57 5.98 -4.54
N THR A 292 -14.07 6.94 -3.77
CA THR A 292 -14.40 8.38 -3.96
C THR A 292 -13.50 9.08 -4.96
N GLY A 293 -12.46 8.43 -5.44
CA GLY A 293 -11.50 8.88 -6.45
C GLY A 293 -11.68 8.15 -7.78
N ASP A 294 -10.95 7.08 -7.99
CA ASP A 294 -10.86 6.36 -9.26
C ASP A 294 -12.19 5.67 -9.65
N ASP A 295 -12.94 5.15 -8.68
CA ASP A 295 -14.22 4.48 -8.87
C ASP A 295 -15.44 5.37 -8.60
N LYS A 296 -15.22 6.69 -8.56
CA LYS A 296 -16.29 7.66 -8.20
C LYS A 296 -17.52 7.56 -9.06
N GLU A 297 -17.39 7.32 -10.35
CA GLU A 297 -18.53 7.20 -11.27
C GLU A 297 -19.42 6.02 -10.88
N GLN A 298 -18.85 4.89 -10.56
CA GLN A 298 -19.56 3.68 -10.12
C GLN A 298 -20.20 3.88 -8.74
N TYR A 299 -19.48 4.53 -7.83
CA TYR A 299 -19.94 4.82 -6.49
C TYR A 299 -21.12 5.81 -6.48
N ASP A 300 -21.02 6.92 -7.23
CA ASP A 300 -22.13 7.90 -7.42
C ASP A 300 -23.35 7.22 -8.06
N ALA A 301 -23.15 6.36 -9.06
CA ALA A 301 -24.24 5.63 -9.72
C ALA A 301 -24.94 4.61 -8.78
N ALA A 302 -24.23 4.10 -7.79
CA ALA A 302 -24.76 3.21 -6.76
C ALA A 302 -25.46 3.98 -5.61
N GLY A 303 -25.43 5.32 -5.62
CA GLY A 303 -26.12 6.19 -4.67
C GLY A 303 -25.27 6.65 -3.48
N ASP A 304 -23.95 6.66 -3.61
CA ASP A 304 -23.01 7.12 -2.54
C ASP A 304 -23.32 6.46 -1.19
N PHE A 305 -23.49 5.14 -1.19
CA PHE A 305 -23.90 4.37 -0.01
C PHE A 305 -22.91 4.53 1.17
N LYS A 306 -23.41 4.26 2.39
CA LYS A 306 -22.61 4.29 3.62
C LYS A 306 -22.05 2.92 3.97
#